data_69476d21a9d4237dddedac4910e142f9
#
_entry.id   69476d21a9d4237dddedac4910e142f9
#
_cell.length_a   1.000
_cell.length_b   1.000
_cell.length_c   1.000
_cell.angle_alpha   90.00
_cell.angle_beta   90.00
_cell.angle_gamma   90.00
#
_symmetry.space_group_name_H-M   'P 1'
#
loop_
_entity.id
_entity.type
_entity.pdbx_description
1 polymer ?
#
loop_
_entity_poly.entity_id
_entity_poly.type
_entity_poly.pdbx_seq_one_letter_code
_entity_poly.pdbx_strand_id
1 'polypeptide(L)'
;MKFNSMLTNFVTKDLNAGKIPMLLGEPGIGKSSWTEALAASMQTKCFTLAVNQLADKADLTGARLVPASTDGNYKQVFFPHETIMDAVEYAESHPRETPILFLDEINRTTADVTSAALSIPTMRRIGSIKLPANLRVMIAGNDKGNITSLDEASISRFVLYRTEPDTQTFLELRDDLNPFVRAALTKNPSLIFCKSIEVANTNANSDSSDDADDDSASFSIDDIITDGDGMQQITTPRTIMSLSDWLNQFDKDELIQLMATPATVEGINTNLLMEGIVGHAGYTNFSVCVENEIHVGINAMTAATSSRTPKMPKCYPDLKRCPDMTALQTYVAGMNEAELSATLVYAIYEKTDNANLIQQVAARVSKIAPEDMTMLMNLITSEEYDKENWETVLNSGTKIGNALEMYSNV
;
A
#
# COMPACT_ATOMS: atom_id res chain seq x y z
N MET A 1 15.51 5.07 10.25
CA MET A 1 16.20 4.22 9.23
C MET A 1 15.17 3.38 8.51
N LYS A 2 15.31 3.22 7.19
CA LYS A 2 14.40 2.37 6.41
C LYS A 2 14.70 0.88 6.59
N PHE A 3 13.68 0.03 6.49
CA PHE A 3 13.84 -1.42 6.45
C PHE A 3 14.47 -1.84 5.11
N ASN A 4 15.78 -1.78 5.02
CA ASN A 4 16.54 -2.10 3.81
C ASN A 4 17.78 -2.94 4.14
N SER A 5 18.55 -3.30 3.12
CA SER A 5 19.77 -4.11 3.26
C SER A 5 20.80 -3.50 4.21
N MET A 6 20.86 -2.18 4.31
CA MET A 6 21.76 -1.49 5.25
C MET A 6 21.38 -1.78 6.70
N LEU A 7 20.10 -1.63 7.06
CA LEU A 7 19.62 -1.95 8.40
C LEU A 7 19.83 -3.44 8.71
N THR A 8 19.50 -4.32 7.76
CA THR A 8 19.75 -5.77 7.88
C THR A 8 21.20 -6.07 8.23
N ASN A 9 22.15 -5.44 7.53
CA ASN A 9 23.58 -5.62 7.78
C ASN A 9 24.00 -5.15 9.17
N PHE A 10 23.54 -3.98 9.62
CA PHE A 10 23.87 -3.47 10.95
C PHE A 10 23.28 -4.32 12.06
N VAL A 11 21.99 -4.64 11.98
CA VAL A 11 21.33 -5.47 13.00
C VAL A 11 21.93 -6.87 13.06
N THR A 12 22.29 -7.47 11.92
CA THR A 12 23.00 -8.76 11.90
C THR A 12 24.35 -8.67 12.61
N LYS A 13 25.12 -7.61 12.42
CA LYS A 13 26.40 -7.40 13.12
C LYS A 13 26.20 -7.21 14.61
N ASP A 14 25.19 -6.46 15.01
CA ASP A 14 24.86 -6.29 16.44
C ASP A 14 24.51 -7.62 17.10
N LEU A 15 23.63 -8.41 16.46
CA LEU A 15 23.26 -9.74 16.95
C LEU A 15 24.48 -10.66 17.06
N ASN A 16 25.37 -10.67 16.06
CA ASN A 16 26.60 -11.44 16.09
C ASN A 16 27.54 -10.99 17.22
N ALA A 17 27.60 -9.70 17.49
CA ALA A 17 28.37 -9.12 18.58
C ALA A 17 27.70 -9.29 19.96
N GLY A 18 26.53 -9.94 20.04
CA GLY A 18 25.76 -10.12 21.28
C GLY A 18 25.14 -8.84 21.82
N LYS A 19 24.99 -7.82 20.97
CA LYS A 19 24.24 -6.61 21.27
C LYS A 19 22.74 -6.88 21.16
N ILE A 20 21.94 -5.96 21.69
CA ILE A 20 20.49 -6.08 21.73
C ILE A 20 19.90 -4.94 20.86
N PRO A 21 19.58 -5.21 19.58
CA PRO A 21 18.90 -4.24 18.74
C PRO A 21 17.49 -3.96 19.26
N MET A 22 17.11 -2.69 19.27
CA MET A 22 15.77 -2.23 19.59
C MET A 22 15.22 -1.41 18.44
N LEU A 23 14.14 -1.91 17.80
CA LEU A 23 13.43 -1.24 16.73
C LEU A 23 12.34 -0.34 17.32
N LEU A 24 12.39 0.94 17.05
CA LEU A 24 11.33 1.88 17.38
C LEU A 24 10.70 2.44 16.09
N GLY A 25 9.40 2.57 16.06
CA GLY A 25 8.68 3.14 14.94
C GLY A 25 7.19 2.93 15.05
N GLU A 26 6.46 3.58 14.16
CA GLU A 26 5.00 3.56 14.11
C GLU A 26 4.42 2.13 14.05
N PRO A 27 3.21 1.91 14.57
CA PRO A 27 2.53 0.63 14.43
C PRO A 27 2.24 0.31 12.96
N GLY A 28 2.27 -0.98 12.60
CA GLY A 28 1.91 -1.44 11.26
C GLY A 28 2.97 -1.25 10.16
N ILE A 29 4.16 -0.71 10.46
CA ILE A 29 5.23 -0.50 9.47
C ILE A 29 6.02 -1.76 9.09
N GLY A 30 5.73 -2.91 9.72
CA GLY A 30 6.34 -4.19 9.37
C GLY A 30 7.52 -4.63 10.24
N LYS A 31 7.69 -4.11 11.47
CA LYS A 31 8.78 -4.49 12.39
C LYS A 31 8.89 -6.00 12.61
N SER A 32 7.77 -6.65 12.90
CA SER A 32 7.72 -8.09 13.19
C SER A 32 8.02 -8.92 11.94
N SER A 33 7.36 -8.63 10.82
CA SER A 33 7.61 -9.33 9.54
C SER A 33 9.05 -9.16 9.05
N TRP A 34 9.64 -7.97 9.23
CA TRP A 34 11.04 -7.73 8.88
C TRP A 34 11.99 -8.54 9.77
N THR A 35 11.68 -8.68 11.08
CA THR A 35 12.49 -9.49 12.00
C THR A 35 12.45 -10.98 11.63
N GLU A 36 11.30 -11.49 11.22
CA GLU A 36 11.15 -12.85 10.70
C GLU A 36 11.96 -13.07 9.42
N ALA A 37 11.89 -12.12 8.47
CA ALA A 37 12.68 -12.15 7.25
C ALA A 37 14.19 -12.08 7.54
N LEU A 38 14.60 -11.27 8.54
CA LEU A 38 15.99 -11.22 9.02
C LEU A 38 16.45 -12.59 9.52
N ALA A 39 15.68 -13.25 10.40
CA ALA A 39 16.01 -14.58 10.91
C ALA A 39 16.11 -15.61 9.78
N ALA A 40 15.19 -15.57 8.82
CA ALA A 40 15.24 -16.42 7.63
C ALA A 40 16.52 -16.18 6.81
N SER A 41 16.93 -14.93 6.63
CA SER A 41 18.18 -14.58 5.92
C SER A 41 19.44 -15.05 6.66
N MET A 42 19.37 -15.14 7.99
CA MET A 42 20.42 -15.69 8.87
C MET A 42 20.35 -17.23 8.98
N GLN A 43 19.42 -17.87 8.27
CA GLN A 43 19.19 -19.31 8.28
C GLN A 43 18.92 -19.86 9.70
N THR A 44 18.12 -19.15 10.48
CA THR A 44 17.75 -19.51 11.85
C THR A 44 16.28 -19.21 12.12
N LYS A 45 15.80 -19.56 13.32
CA LYS A 45 14.42 -19.31 13.75
C LYS A 45 14.29 -18.02 14.54
N CYS A 46 13.13 -17.37 14.37
CA CYS A 46 12.64 -16.30 15.21
C CYS A 46 11.51 -16.82 16.10
N PHE A 47 11.60 -16.53 17.40
CA PHE A 47 10.58 -16.82 18.40
C PHE A 47 10.01 -15.49 18.88
N THR A 48 8.79 -15.16 18.44
CA THR A 48 8.17 -13.86 18.70
C THR A 48 7.24 -13.95 19.91
N LEU A 49 7.53 -13.13 20.92
CA LEU A 49 6.66 -12.91 22.07
C LEU A 49 6.05 -11.51 22.00
N ALA A 50 4.74 -11.44 21.83
CA ALA A 50 3.96 -10.20 21.88
C ALA A 50 3.74 -9.81 23.35
N VAL A 51 4.58 -8.90 23.85
CA VAL A 51 4.60 -8.54 25.29
C VAL A 51 3.32 -7.84 25.75
N ASN A 52 2.63 -7.14 24.83
CA ASN A 52 1.34 -6.49 25.09
C ASN A 52 0.19 -7.46 25.40
N GLN A 53 0.35 -8.76 25.11
CA GLN A 53 -0.65 -9.79 25.43
C GLN A 53 -0.55 -10.31 26.86
N LEU A 54 0.53 -9.96 27.57
CA LEU A 54 0.75 -10.38 28.95
C LEU A 54 -0.02 -9.47 29.90
N ALA A 55 -0.84 -10.06 30.78
CA ALA A 55 -1.60 -9.33 31.78
C ALA A 55 -0.72 -8.84 32.93
N ASP A 56 0.24 -9.68 33.39
CA ASP A 56 1.17 -9.35 34.46
C ASP A 56 2.54 -10.01 34.25
N LYS A 57 3.49 -9.67 35.14
CA LYS A 57 4.85 -10.26 35.10
C LYS A 57 4.88 -11.77 35.45
N ALA A 58 3.83 -12.30 36.06
CA ALA A 58 3.76 -13.72 36.35
C ALA A 58 3.49 -14.54 35.09
N ASP A 59 2.77 -13.98 34.11
CA ASP A 59 2.58 -14.58 32.77
C ASP A 59 3.94 -14.77 32.08
N LEU A 60 4.83 -13.80 32.23
CA LEU A 60 6.17 -13.87 31.67
C LEU A 60 7.08 -14.86 32.38
N THR A 61 7.10 -14.81 33.73
CA THR A 61 8.04 -15.61 34.57
C THR A 61 7.48 -16.95 34.99
N GLY A 62 6.15 -17.15 34.93
CA GLY A 62 5.47 -18.35 35.37
C GLY A 62 5.72 -18.68 36.82
N ALA A 63 5.84 -17.69 37.71
CA ALA A 63 6.12 -17.88 39.10
C ALA A 63 4.99 -18.64 39.80
N ARG A 64 5.30 -19.80 40.41
CA ARG A 64 4.33 -20.61 41.13
C ARG A 64 4.92 -21.08 42.48
N LEU A 65 4.07 -21.17 43.48
CA LEU A 65 4.40 -21.81 44.75
C LEU A 65 4.05 -23.28 44.66
N VAL A 66 5.04 -24.13 44.88
CA VAL A 66 4.86 -25.58 44.94
C VAL A 66 5.27 -26.10 46.32
N PRO A 67 4.64 -27.14 46.87
CA PRO A 67 5.08 -27.75 48.13
C PRO A 67 6.54 -28.17 48.04
N ALA A 68 7.34 -27.74 49.00
CA ALA A 68 8.78 -28.07 49.03
C ALA A 68 9.05 -29.41 49.75
N SER A 69 8.17 -29.77 50.71
CA SER A 69 8.24 -30.98 51.48
C SER A 69 6.88 -31.30 52.09
N THR A 70 6.75 -32.44 52.74
CA THR A 70 5.56 -32.87 53.52
C THR A 70 5.28 -31.99 54.74
N ASP A 71 6.22 -31.12 55.11
CA ASP A 71 6.15 -30.30 56.33
C ASP A 71 5.48 -28.91 56.13
N GLY A 72 4.72 -28.72 55.04
CA GLY A 72 3.97 -27.50 54.79
C GLY A 72 4.80 -26.32 54.25
N ASN A 73 6.08 -26.53 53.98
CA ASN A 73 6.93 -25.50 53.38
C ASN A 73 6.68 -25.40 51.87
N TYR A 74 6.68 -24.19 51.35
CA TYR A 74 6.52 -23.90 49.91
C TYR A 74 7.83 -23.33 49.36
N LYS A 75 8.11 -23.67 48.09
CA LYS A 75 9.18 -23.04 47.31
C LYS A 75 8.59 -22.38 46.06
N GLN A 76 9.17 -21.29 45.68
CA GLN A 76 8.84 -20.66 44.41
C GLN A 76 9.60 -21.34 43.28
N VAL A 77 8.86 -21.75 42.26
CA VAL A 77 9.39 -22.32 41.00
C VAL A 77 8.93 -21.46 39.86
N PHE A 78 9.75 -21.36 38.84
CA PHE A 78 9.48 -20.55 37.64
C PHE A 78 9.24 -21.47 36.45
N PHE A 79 8.16 -21.21 35.74
CA PHE A 79 7.78 -21.82 34.47
C PHE A 79 7.59 -20.73 33.45
N PRO A 80 8.67 -20.18 32.84
CA PRO A 80 8.59 -19.06 31.93
C PRO A 80 7.64 -19.32 30.77
N HIS A 81 7.22 -18.24 30.12
CA HIS A 81 6.32 -18.29 28.97
C HIS A 81 6.83 -19.28 27.91
N GLU A 82 5.93 -20.06 27.32
CA GLU A 82 6.20 -21.15 26.38
C GLU A 82 7.16 -20.70 25.26
N THR A 83 6.88 -19.56 24.60
CA THR A 83 7.74 -19.01 23.53
C THR A 83 9.20 -18.83 23.95
N ILE A 84 9.45 -18.45 25.22
CA ILE A 84 10.81 -18.29 25.73
C ILE A 84 11.45 -19.67 25.94
N MET A 85 10.68 -20.62 26.44
CA MET A 85 11.17 -21.99 26.65
C MET A 85 11.50 -22.68 25.34
N ASP A 86 10.65 -22.52 24.31
CA ASP A 86 10.88 -23.01 22.93
C ASP A 86 12.16 -22.41 22.33
N ALA A 87 12.38 -21.12 22.53
CA ALA A 87 13.59 -20.45 22.07
C ALA A 87 14.84 -20.96 22.76
N VAL A 88 14.78 -21.26 24.08
CA VAL A 88 15.88 -21.83 24.87
C VAL A 88 16.19 -23.26 24.40
N GLU A 89 15.16 -24.10 24.31
CA GLU A 89 15.30 -25.51 23.88
C GLU A 89 15.86 -25.59 22.44
N TYR A 90 15.35 -24.75 21.56
CA TYR A 90 15.89 -24.71 20.20
C TYR A 90 17.36 -24.28 20.18
N ALA A 91 17.72 -23.23 20.92
CA ALA A 91 19.10 -22.78 21.00
C ALA A 91 20.06 -23.82 21.56
N GLU A 92 19.64 -24.60 22.57
CA GLU A 92 20.43 -25.68 23.16
C GLU A 92 20.60 -26.84 22.16
N SER A 93 19.55 -27.17 21.40
CA SER A 93 19.60 -28.28 20.43
C SER A 93 20.34 -27.89 19.13
N HIS A 94 20.50 -26.57 18.83
CA HIS A 94 21.15 -26.05 17.64
C HIS A 94 22.33 -25.11 17.99
N PRO A 95 23.40 -25.59 18.57
CA PRO A 95 24.49 -24.75 19.13
C PRO A 95 25.29 -23.98 18.06
N ARG A 96 25.14 -24.33 16.79
CA ARG A 96 25.81 -23.64 15.67
C ARG A 96 24.96 -22.52 15.06
N GLU A 97 23.69 -22.46 15.40
CA GLU A 97 22.77 -21.43 14.94
C GLU A 97 22.69 -20.31 15.97
N THR A 98 22.17 -19.16 15.51
CA THR A 98 21.94 -17.98 16.36
C THR A 98 20.46 -17.60 16.33
N PRO A 99 19.57 -18.40 16.98
CA PRO A 99 18.14 -18.09 16.99
C PRO A 99 17.85 -16.77 17.70
N ILE A 100 16.73 -16.16 17.32
CA ILE A 100 16.32 -14.85 17.80
C ILE A 100 15.08 -15.00 18.68
N LEU A 101 15.17 -14.54 19.93
CA LEU A 101 14.00 -14.26 20.78
C LEU A 101 13.62 -12.80 20.54
N PHE A 102 12.48 -12.58 19.91
CA PHE A 102 11.97 -11.27 19.57
C PHE A 102 10.85 -10.85 20.54
N LEU A 103 11.10 -9.80 21.32
CA LEU A 103 10.14 -9.21 22.24
C LEU A 103 9.45 -8.05 21.53
N ASP A 104 8.25 -8.30 21.01
CA ASP A 104 7.47 -7.32 20.26
C ASP A 104 6.53 -6.53 21.16
N GLU A 105 6.22 -5.31 20.75
CA GLU A 105 5.33 -4.37 21.43
C GLU A 105 5.69 -4.15 22.92
N ILE A 106 7.00 -4.04 23.21
CA ILE A 106 7.56 -4.03 24.57
C ILE A 106 6.97 -2.93 25.46
N ASN A 107 6.59 -1.80 24.90
CA ASN A 107 6.11 -0.62 25.61
C ASN A 107 4.59 -0.37 25.44
N ARG A 108 3.84 -1.36 24.97
CA ARG A 108 2.36 -1.33 24.90
C ARG A 108 1.70 -2.17 25.99
N THR A 109 2.28 -2.20 27.14
CA THR A 109 1.83 -2.93 28.31
C THR A 109 2.11 -2.14 29.59
N THR A 110 1.82 -2.69 30.76
CA THR A 110 2.08 -2.04 32.04
C THR A 110 3.57 -1.84 32.29
N ALA A 111 3.93 -0.86 33.11
CA ALA A 111 5.33 -0.59 33.46
C ALA A 111 6.02 -1.78 34.12
N ASP A 112 5.29 -2.56 34.90
CA ASP A 112 5.80 -3.77 35.57
C ASP A 112 6.17 -4.87 34.58
N VAL A 113 5.31 -5.14 33.60
CA VAL A 113 5.56 -6.12 32.55
C VAL A 113 6.69 -5.64 31.63
N THR A 114 6.68 -4.36 31.22
CA THR A 114 7.75 -3.75 30.43
C THR A 114 9.11 -3.92 31.13
N SER A 115 9.21 -3.55 32.40
CA SER A 115 10.44 -3.67 33.19
C SER A 115 10.91 -5.12 33.32
N ALA A 116 9.97 -6.03 33.58
CA ALA A 116 10.28 -7.47 33.67
C ALA A 116 10.82 -8.02 32.32
N ALA A 117 10.17 -7.67 31.21
CA ALA A 117 10.58 -8.10 29.88
C ALA A 117 11.95 -7.52 29.48
N LEU A 118 12.23 -6.24 29.78
CA LEU A 118 13.54 -5.60 29.51
C LEU A 118 14.66 -6.19 30.36
N SER A 119 14.35 -6.82 31.51
CA SER A 119 15.34 -7.49 32.33
C SER A 119 15.89 -8.78 31.68
N ILE A 120 15.11 -9.44 30.82
CA ILE A 120 15.48 -10.71 30.17
C ILE A 120 16.75 -10.57 29.33
N PRO A 121 16.82 -9.67 28.34
CA PRO A 121 18.00 -9.50 27.51
C PRO A 121 19.19 -8.96 28.31
N THR A 122 18.93 -8.11 29.31
CA THR A 122 19.97 -7.47 30.11
C THR A 122 20.66 -8.44 31.05
N MET A 123 19.87 -9.25 31.75
CA MET A 123 20.39 -10.22 32.70
C MET A 123 20.71 -11.58 32.08
N ARG A 124 20.33 -11.79 30.83
CA ARG A 124 20.47 -13.08 30.12
C ARG A 124 19.84 -14.24 30.90
N ARG A 125 18.71 -13.96 31.58
CA ARG A 125 17.98 -14.95 32.38
C ARG A 125 16.52 -14.54 32.58
N ILE A 126 15.69 -15.54 32.83
CA ILE A 126 14.33 -15.38 33.31
C ILE A 126 14.07 -16.35 34.47
N GLY A 127 13.69 -15.83 35.63
CA GLY A 127 13.60 -16.65 36.85
C GLY A 127 14.92 -17.38 37.11
N SER A 128 14.87 -18.71 37.17
CA SER A 128 16.03 -19.57 37.34
C SER A 128 16.73 -19.97 36.04
N ILE A 129 16.10 -19.75 34.88
CA ILE A 129 16.58 -20.20 33.57
C ILE A 129 17.54 -19.20 33.00
N LYS A 130 18.73 -19.65 32.57
CA LYS A 130 19.71 -18.83 31.85
C LYS A 130 19.46 -18.95 30.32
N LEU A 131 19.53 -17.84 29.62
CA LEU A 131 19.49 -17.88 28.17
C LEU A 131 20.79 -18.42 27.59
N PRO A 132 20.74 -19.42 26.68
CA PRO A 132 21.91 -19.93 25.97
C PRO A 132 22.73 -18.84 25.31
N ALA A 133 24.06 -19.03 25.24
CA ALA A 133 24.96 -17.99 24.70
C ALA A 133 24.68 -17.65 23.22
N ASN A 134 24.21 -18.62 22.45
CA ASN A 134 23.85 -18.46 21.03
C ASN A 134 22.44 -17.86 20.82
N LEU A 135 21.56 -17.87 21.83
CA LEU A 135 20.24 -17.22 21.72
C LEU A 135 20.42 -15.69 21.72
N ARG A 136 20.00 -15.04 20.66
CA ARG A 136 20.02 -13.59 20.53
C ARG A 136 18.67 -13.01 20.93
N VAL A 137 18.68 -11.79 21.46
CA VAL A 137 17.44 -11.10 21.83
C VAL A 137 17.35 -9.82 21.02
N MET A 138 16.18 -9.57 20.50
CA MET A 138 15.82 -8.39 19.76
C MET A 138 14.51 -7.82 20.29
N ILE A 139 14.34 -6.52 20.26
CA ILE A 139 13.20 -5.83 20.86
C ILE A 139 12.53 -4.94 19.83
N ALA A 140 11.21 -4.82 19.86
CA ALA A 140 10.50 -3.77 19.17
C ALA A 140 9.54 -3.04 20.10
N GLY A 141 9.41 -1.74 19.86
CA GLY A 141 8.47 -0.86 20.54
C GLY A 141 7.88 0.15 19.56
N ASN A 142 6.87 0.85 20.04
CA ASN A 142 6.30 1.98 19.31
C ASN A 142 6.93 3.27 19.85
N ASP A 143 7.08 4.25 18.96
CA ASP A 143 7.64 5.57 19.30
C ASP A 143 6.55 6.58 19.67
N LYS A 144 5.28 6.26 19.39
CA LYS A 144 4.11 7.10 19.64
C LYS A 144 2.88 6.29 20.05
N GLY A 145 1.87 6.98 20.56
CA GLY A 145 0.61 6.41 20.99
C GLY A 145 0.61 6.07 22.47
N ASN A 146 -0.36 5.27 22.92
CA ASN A 146 -0.46 4.83 24.31
C ASN A 146 0.69 3.86 24.65
N ILE A 147 1.80 4.41 25.11
CA ILE A 147 3.04 3.69 25.38
C ILE A 147 3.53 3.97 26.81
N THR A 148 4.12 2.94 27.42
CA THR A 148 4.89 3.08 28.65
C THR A 148 6.26 3.70 28.32
N SER A 149 6.60 4.82 28.97
CA SER A 149 7.91 5.44 28.78
C SER A 149 9.02 4.54 29.31
N LEU A 150 10.11 4.43 28.56
CA LEU A 150 11.29 3.72 28.96
C LEU A 150 12.29 4.66 29.62
N ASP A 151 12.87 4.26 30.74
CA ASP A 151 13.90 5.05 31.40
C ASP A 151 15.23 5.05 30.60
N GLU A 152 16.01 6.12 30.72
CA GLU A 152 17.28 6.29 30.02
C GLU A 152 18.30 5.18 30.37
N ALA A 153 18.27 4.69 31.60
CA ALA A 153 19.16 3.63 32.04
C ALA A 153 18.86 2.29 31.35
N SER A 154 17.60 2.01 31.10
CA SER A 154 17.17 0.84 30.30
C SER A 154 17.57 1.00 28.84
N ILE A 155 17.29 2.17 28.24
CA ILE A 155 17.58 2.46 26.83
C ILE A 155 19.08 2.36 26.54
N SER A 156 19.96 2.81 27.43
CA SER A 156 21.41 2.80 27.27
C SER A 156 22.04 1.40 27.03
N ARG A 157 21.30 0.33 27.32
CA ARG A 157 21.74 -1.06 27.13
C ARG A 157 21.44 -1.62 25.77
N PHE A 158 20.67 -0.91 24.96
CA PHE A 158 20.17 -1.33 23.65
C PHE A 158 20.81 -0.53 22.52
N VAL A 159 20.87 -1.13 21.34
CA VAL A 159 21.20 -0.40 20.11
C VAL A 159 19.90 0.05 19.49
N LEU A 160 19.63 1.34 19.57
CA LEU A 160 18.35 1.93 19.19
C LEU A 160 18.31 2.24 17.69
N TYR A 161 17.32 1.68 16.99
CA TYR A 161 17.02 1.93 15.61
C TYR A 161 15.63 2.55 15.47
N ARG A 162 15.56 3.83 15.07
CA ARG A 162 14.28 4.44 14.65
C ARG A 162 14.01 4.01 13.23
N THR A 163 12.93 3.26 13.03
CA THR A 163 12.63 2.58 11.78
C THR A 163 11.44 3.21 11.05
N GLU A 164 11.54 3.18 9.73
CA GLU A 164 10.52 3.65 8.79
C GLU A 164 10.32 2.58 7.72
N PRO A 165 9.12 2.45 7.13
CA PRO A 165 8.89 1.51 6.05
C PRO A 165 9.71 1.90 4.81
N ASP A 166 10.10 0.89 4.04
CA ASP A 166 10.78 1.06 2.75
C ASP A 166 10.00 0.32 1.67
N THR A 167 9.57 1.07 0.66
CA THR A 167 8.72 0.55 -0.40
C THR A 167 9.41 -0.53 -1.22
N GLN A 168 10.67 -0.35 -1.54
CA GLN A 168 11.41 -1.33 -2.33
C GLN A 168 11.49 -2.66 -1.58
N THR A 169 11.92 -2.65 -0.33
CA THR A 169 12.00 -3.85 0.51
C THR A 169 10.61 -4.48 0.72
N PHE A 170 9.57 -3.66 0.90
CA PHE A 170 8.21 -4.16 1.01
C PHE A 170 7.76 -4.91 -0.25
N LEU A 171 8.03 -4.35 -1.44
CA LEU A 171 7.70 -4.97 -2.72
C LEU A 171 8.53 -6.24 -2.99
N GLU A 172 9.77 -6.30 -2.53
CA GLU A 172 10.64 -7.48 -2.65
C GLU A 172 10.21 -8.63 -1.72
N LEU A 173 9.72 -8.31 -0.52
CA LEU A 173 9.30 -9.31 0.47
C LEU A 173 7.87 -9.82 0.26
N ARG A 174 7.08 -9.19 -0.61
CA ARG A 174 5.65 -9.45 -0.77
C ARG A 174 5.30 -9.75 -2.23
N ASP A 175 5.57 -10.98 -2.66
CA ASP A 175 5.21 -11.43 -4.02
C ASP A 175 3.70 -11.63 -4.22
N ASP A 176 2.95 -11.74 -3.12
CA ASP A 176 1.51 -11.96 -3.05
C ASP A 176 0.66 -10.69 -3.21
N LEU A 177 1.29 -9.53 -3.39
CA LEU A 177 0.58 -8.26 -3.59
C LEU A 177 -0.27 -8.26 -4.86
N ASN A 178 -1.48 -7.71 -4.73
CA ASN A 178 -2.34 -7.42 -5.87
C ASN A 178 -1.57 -6.58 -6.92
N PRO A 179 -1.64 -6.93 -8.21
CA PRO A 179 -0.88 -6.25 -9.27
C PRO A 179 -1.12 -4.73 -9.32
N PHE A 180 -2.34 -4.27 -9.05
CA PHE A 180 -2.69 -2.85 -9.07
C PHE A 180 -2.06 -2.10 -7.89
N VAL A 181 -2.10 -2.70 -6.69
CA VAL A 181 -1.44 -2.15 -5.50
C VAL A 181 0.07 -2.08 -5.71
N ARG A 182 0.67 -3.12 -6.27
CA ARG A 182 2.09 -3.17 -6.62
C ARG A 182 2.45 -2.06 -7.61
N ALA A 183 1.67 -1.88 -8.67
CA ALA A 183 1.90 -0.84 -9.67
C ALA A 183 1.79 0.58 -9.07
N ALA A 184 0.77 0.83 -8.24
CA ALA A 184 0.60 2.12 -7.55
C ALA A 184 1.79 2.46 -6.66
N LEU A 185 2.27 1.51 -5.85
CA LEU A 185 3.45 1.68 -4.99
C LEU A 185 4.75 1.84 -5.78
N THR A 186 4.88 1.17 -6.92
CA THR A 186 6.05 1.30 -7.79
C THR A 186 6.15 2.70 -8.39
N LYS A 187 5.01 3.26 -8.84
CA LYS A 187 4.95 4.62 -9.38
C LYS A 187 5.12 5.68 -8.29
N ASN A 188 4.55 5.45 -7.11
CA ASN A 188 4.53 6.41 -6.02
C ASN A 188 5.03 5.77 -4.70
N PRO A 189 6.34 5.60 -4.52
CA PRO A 189 6.90 4.92 -3.34
C PRO A 189 6.55 5.56 -1.99
N SER A 190 6.23 6.87 -1.97
CA SER A 190 5.85 7.58 -0.74
C SER A 190 4.50 7.14 -0.18
N LEU A 191 3.68 6.46 -0.99
CA LEU A 191 2.35 5.97 -0.57
C LEU A 191 2.41 4.84 0.47
N ILE A 192 3.58 4.24 0.70
CA ILE A 192 3.72 3.15 1.68
C ILE A 192 3.35 3.56 3.10
N PHE A 193 3.46 4.84 3.40
CA PHE A 193 3.10 5.39 4.69
C PHE A 193 2.58 6.82 4.53
N CYS A 194 1.29 7.02 4.77
CA CYS A 194 0.67 8.34 4.74
C CYS A 194 0.01 8.61 6.08
N LYS A 195 0.40 9.71 6.71
CA LYS A 195 -0.31 10.32 7.83
C LYS A 195 -1.37 11.28 7.29
N SER A 196 -2.36 11.62 8.10
CA SER A 196 -3.31 12.68 7.75
C SER A 196 -2.55 13.93 7.32
N ILE A 197 -2.89 14.46 6.16
CA ILE A 197 -2.35 15.73 5.70
C ILE A 197 -2.92 16.77 6.65
N GLU A 198 -2.07 17.51 7.34
CA GLU A 198 -2.48 18.78 7.97
C GLU A 198 -3.11 19.62 6.85
N VAL A 199 -4.42 19.76 6.89
CA VAL A 199 -5.08 20.83 6.14
C VAL A 199 -4.61 22.10 6.81
N ALA A 200 -3.55 22.69 6.28
CA ALA A 200 -3.15 24.04 6.65
C ALA A 200 -4.37 24.91 6.39
N ASN A 201 -5.07 25.28 7.47
CA ASN A 201 -6.11 26.27 7.45
C ASN A 201 -5.47 27.62 7.11
N THR A 202 -5.28 27.87 5.81
CA THR A 202 -4.99 29.21 5.29
C THR A 202 -6.29 30.02 5.26
N ASN A 203 -6.85 30.27 6.43
CA ASN A 203 -7.85 31.31 6.63
C ASN A 203 -7.69 31.87 8.05
N ALA A 204 -6.65 32.63 8.26
CA ALA A 204 -6.59 33.60 9.34
C ALA A 204 -6.13 34.93 8.78
N ASN A 205 -7.08 35.68 8.21
CA ASN A 205 -7.02 37.12 8.23
C ASN A 205 -7.55 37.54 9.60
N SER A 206 -6.69 38.03 10.48
CA SER A 206 -6.97 39.19 11.32
C SER A 206 -5.78 39.48 12.24
N ASP A 207 -5.28 40.68 12.07
CA ASP A 207 -4.47 41.50 12.96
C ASP A 207 -4.45 41.10 14.45
N SER A 208 -3.25 40.91 15.02
CA SER A 208 -2.70 41.78 16.07
C SER A 208 -1.61 41.08 16.89
N SER A 209 -0.43 41.70 16.86
CA SER A 209 0.58 41.91 17.93
C SER A 209 1.07 40.76 18.81
N ASP A 210 2.39 40.60 18.68
CA ASP A 210 3.39 40.33 19.72
C ASP A 210 3.15 39.19 20.73
N ASP A 211 3.83 38.09 20.55
CA ASP A 211 4.93 37.62 21.41
C ASP A 211 5.50 36.31 20.84
N ALA A 212 6.80 36.32 20.75
CA ALA A 212 7.58 35.19 20.30
C ALA A 212 7.64 34.12 21.38
N ASP A 213 7.08 32.93 21.11
CA ASP A 213 7.58 31.67 21.64
C ASP A 213 7.40 30.57 20.58
N ASP A 214 8.53 30.08 20.16
CA ASP A 214 8.76 29.08 19.14
C ASP A 214 8.35 27.69 19.70
N ASP A 215 7.08 27.37 19.67
CA ASP A 215 6.56 26.02 19.86
C ASP A 215 5.85 25.58 18.58
N SER A 216 6.63 24.99 17.67
CA SER A 216 6.10 24.22 16.55
C SER A 216 5.35 23.00 17.13
N ALA A 217 4.09 23.19 17.49
CA ALA A 217 3.19 22.14 17.89
C ALA A 217 3.02 21.18 16.73
N SER A 218 3.81 20.10 16.72
CA SER A 218 3.59 18.95 15.85
C SER A 218 2.32 18.27 16.35
N PHE A 219 1.20 18.47 15.65
CA PHE A 219 -0.02 17.70 15.87
C PHE A 219 0.33 16.21 15.77
N SER A 220 0.16 15.50 16.88
CA SER A 220 0.34 14.04 16.91
C SER A 220 -0.97 13.35 16.55
N ILE A 221 -0.89 12.11 16.07
CA ILE A 221 -2.09 11.26 15.87
C ILE A 221 -2.87 11.11 17.19
N ASP A 222 -2.20 11.23 18.34
CA ASP A 222 -2.81 11.19 19.66
C ASP A 222 -3.76 12.39 19.89
N ASP A 223 -3.49 13.55 19.31
CA ASP A 223 -4.36 14.73 19.41
C ASP A 223 -5.67 14.51 18.61
N ILE A 224 -5.62 13.76 17.53
CA ILE A 224 -6.81 13.42 16.71
C ILE A 224 -7.67 12.36 17.39
N ILE A 225 -7.06 11.40 18.08
CA ILE A 225 -7.78 10.34 18.80
C ILE A 225 -8.41 10.86 20.10
N THR A 226 -7.82 11.86 20.73
CA THR A 226 -8.31 12.43 21.99
C THR A 226 -9.38 13.50 21.81
N ASP A 227 -9.47 14.14 20.64
CA ASP A 227 -10.44 15.21 20.38
C ASP A 227 -11.82 14.76 19.85
N GLY A 228 -12.14 13.48 19.93
CA GLY A 228 -13.53 13.03 19.83
C GLY A 228 -14.12 12.90 18.42
N ASP A 229 -13.41 13.22 17.38
CA ASP A 229 -13.86 13.06 15.98
C ASP A 229 -13.38 11.74 15.37
N GLY A 230 -13.92 10.64 15.87
CA GLY A 230 -13.93 9.34 15.20
C GLY A 230 -12.58 8.68 15.00
N MET A 231 -12.48 7.39 15.33
CA MET A 231 -11.33 6.54 14.93
C MET A 231 -11.11 6.61 13.41
N GLN A 232 -9.97 7.10 12.98
CA GLN A 232 -9.57 7.10 11.58
C GLN A 232 -8.53 6.02 11.31
N GLN A 233 -8.70 5.31 10.21
CA GLN A 233 -7.71 4.37 9.73
C GLN A 233 -6.51 5.12 9.12
N ILE A 234 -5.31 4.57 9.26
CA ILE A 234 -4.08 5.15 8.73
C ILE A 234 -3.49 4.26 7.63
N THR A 235 -2.80 4.88 6.67
CA THR A 235 -2.10 4.14 5.61
C THR A 235 -0.75 3.66 6.10
N THR A 236 -0.60 2.35 6.17
CA THR A 236 0.63 1.66 6.59
C THR A 236 0.83 0.42 5.72
N PRO A 237 2.02 -0.20 5.72
CA PRO A 237 2.21 -1.50 5.08
C PRO A 237 1.15 -2.55 5.46
N ARG A 238 0.68 -2.57 6.72
CA ARG A 238 -0.37 -3.48 7.17
C ARG A 238 -1.71 -3.20 6.47
N THR A 239 -2.14 -1.95 6.42
CA THR A 239 -3.42 -1.57 5.79
C THR A 239 -3.37 -1.69 4.28
N ILE A 240 -2.21 -1.46 3.66
CA ILE A 240 -1.96 -1.72 2.25
C ILE A 240 -2.08 -3.22 1.93
N MET A 241 -1.55 -4.09 2.80
CA MET A 241 -1.75 -5.54 2.67
C MET A 241 -3.22 -5.90 2.74
N SER A 242 -3.96 -5.35 3.72
CA SER A 242 -5.39 -5.59 3.84
C SER A 242 -6.16 -5.17 2.59
N LEU A 243 -5.80 -4.05 1.97
CA LEU A 243 -6.37 -3.62 0.70
C LEU A 243 -6.01 -4.59 -0.43
N SER A 244 -4.75 -5.02 -0.50
CA SER A 244 -4.29 -6.00 -1.49
C SER A 244 -5.04 -7.32 -1.37
N ASP A 245 -5.16 -7.85 -0.14
CA ASP A 245 -5.86 -9.10 0.13
C ASP A 245 -7.34 -9.00 -0.22
N TRP A 246 -7.97 -7.85 0.06
CA TRP A 246 -9.35 -7.59 -0.30
C TRP A 246 -9.53 -7.54 -1.83
N LEU A 247 -8.68 -6.83 -2.56
CA LEU A 247 -8.72 -6.75 -4.02
C LEU A 247 -8.46 -8.12 -4.70
N ASN A 248 -7.68 -8.99 -4.07
CA ASN A 248 -7.42 -10.33 -4.57
C ASN A 248 -8.63 -11.28 -4.47
N GLN A 249 -9.71 -10.89 -3.76
CA GLN A 249 -10.95 -11.67 -3.69
C GLN A 249 -11.84 -11.50 -4.93
N PHE A 250 -11.60 -10.47 -5.73
CA PHE A 250 -12.41 -10.15 -6.90
C PHE A 250 -11.77 -10.68 -8.17
N ASP A 251 -12.58 -11.23 -9.06
CA ASP A 251 -12.16 -11.47 -10.42
C ASP A 251 -12.21 -10.17 -11.26
N LYS A 252 -11.77 -10.29 -12.51
CA LYS A 252 -11.70 -9.13 -13.41
C LYS A 252 -13.08 -8.51 -13.69
N ASP A 253 -14.09 -9.34 -13.89
CA ASP A 253 -15.42 -8.86 -14.24
C ASP A 253 -16.10 -8.21 -13.04
N GLU A 254 -15.88 -8.75 -11.84
CA GLU A 254 -16.32 -8.16 -10.58
C GLU A 254 -15.64 -6.81 -10.33
N LEU A 255 -14.33 -6.67 -10.59
CA LEU A 255 -13.63 -5.38 -10.47
C LEU A 255 -14.17 -4.35 -11.46
N ILE A 256 -14.49 -4.75 -12.70
CA ILE A 256 -15.11 -3.86 -13.70
C ILE A 256 -16.47 -3.37 -13.19
N GLN A 257 -17.31 -4.28 -12.67
CA GLN A 257 -18.62 -3.92 -12.12
C GLN A 257 -18.49 -2.99 -10.91
N LEU A 258 -17.54 -3.28 -10.02
CA LEU A 258 -17.27 -2.49 -8.82
C LEU A 258 -16.88 -1.05 -9.18
N MET A 259 -15.99 -0.88 -10.17
CA MET A 259 -15.54 0.44 -10.63
C MET A 259 -16.59 1.17 -11.47
N ALA A 260 -17.45 0.45 -12.18
CA ALA A 260 -18.53 1.04 -12.99
C ALA A 260 -19.75 1.43 -12.17
N THR A 261 -19.88 0.93 -10.94
CA THR A 261 -21.07 1.21 -10.09
C THR A 261 -21.05 2.67 -9.65
N PRO A 262 -22.09 3.45 -9.91
CA PRO A 262 -22.16 4.84 -9.48
C PRO A 262 -22.09 4.93 -7.94
N ALA A 263 -21.37 5.93 -7.45
CA ALA A 263 -21.21 6.20 -6.01
C ALA A 263 -22.51 6.39 -5.21
N THR A 264 -23.66 6.46 -5.89
CA THR A 264 -24.97 6.74 -5.32
C THR A 264 -25.87 5.51 -5.15
N VAL A 265 -25.47 4.32 -5.59
CA VAL A 265 -26.29 3.13 -5.47
C VAL A 265 -26.14 2.54 -4.06
N GLU A 266 -27.20 2.60 -3.26
CA GLU A 266 -27.39 1.96 -1.93
C GLU A 266 -26.26 2.23 -0.90
N GLY A 267 -25.54 3.36 -1.03
CA GLY A 267 -24.48 3.72 -0.07
C GLY A 267 -23.21 2.88 -0.17
N ILE A 268 -23.11 1.97 -1.13
CA ILE A 268 -21.88 1.23 -1.41
C ILE A 268 -21.05 2.09 -2.37
N ASN A 269 -20.08 2.77 -1.81
CA ASN A 269 -19.07 3.49 -2.57
C ASN A 269 -17.75 2.75 -2.39
N THR A 270 -17.19 2.25 -3.49
CA THR A 270 -15.89 1.56 -3.48
C THR A 270 -14.80 2.42 -2.81
N ASN A 271 -14.87 3.74 -3.02
CA ASN A 271 -13.97 4.68 -2.40
C ASN A 271 -14.10 4.70 -0.88
N LEU A 272 -15.31 4.65 -0.33
CA LEU A 272 -15.54 4.57 1.11
C LEU A 272 -15.04 3.26 1.71
N LEU A 273 -15.16 2.15 0.96
CA LEU A 273 -14.61 0.86 1.38
C LEU A 273 -13.09 0.90 1.40
N MET A 274 -12.45 1.44 0.36
CA MET A 274 -11.00 1.62 0.32
C MET A 274 -10.52 2.58 1.42
N GLU A 275 -11.23 3.68 1.66
CA GLU A 275 -10.96 4.61 2.75
C GLU A 275 -11.05 3.91 4.12
N GLY A 276 -12.04 3.06 4.33
CA GLY A 276 -12.20 2.25 5.54
C GLY A 276 -11.02 1.28 5.77
N ILE A 277 -10.35 0.84 4.70
CA ILE A 277 -9.21 -0.06 4.78
C ILE A 277 -7.90 0.70 5.01
N VAL A 278 -7.63 1.75 4.22
CA VAL A 278 -6.33 2.45 4.21
C VAL A 278 -6.35 3.83 4.87
N GLY A 279 -7.53 4.31 5.29
CA GLY A 279 -7.72 5.58 5.96
C GLY A 279 -7.86 6.78 5.03
N HIS A 280 -8.38 7.90 5.58
CA HIS A 280 -8.67 9.10 4.80
C HIS A 280 -7.42 9.71 4.15
N ALA A 281 -6.33 9.79 4.87
CA ALA A 281 -5.05 10.29 4.33
C ALA A 281 -4.49 9.39 3.23
N GLY A 282 -4.63 8.08 3.39
CA GLY A 282 -4.30 7.10 2.37
C GLY A 282 -5.28 7.14 1.22
N TYR A 283 -6.56 7.38 1.50
CA TYR A 283 -7.62 7.45 0.49
C TYR A 283 -7.33 8.53 -0.56
N THR A 284 -7.05 9.75 -0.16
CA THR A 284 -6.81 10.85 -1.10
C THR A 284 -5.59 10.66 -1.98
N ASN A 285 -4.61 9.88 -1.54
CA ASN A 285 -3.36 9.66 -2.28
C ASN A 285 -3.23 8.23 -2.79
N PHE A 286 -3.48 7.23 -1.94
CA PHE A 286 -3.19 5.83 -2.25
C PHE A 286 -4.37 5.13 -2.94
N SER A 287 -5.60 5.25 -2.44
CA SER A 287 -6.78 4.60 -3.04
C SER A 287 -7.03 5.12 -4.45
N VAL A 288 -6.90 6.45 -4.66
CA VAL A 288 -7.04 7.04 -5.99
C VAL A 288 -5.98 6.51 -6.96
N CYS A 289 -4.73 6.31 -6.50
CA CYS A 289 -3.71 5.70 -7.34
C CYS A 289 -4.04 4.24 -7.68
N VAL A 290 -4.53 3.46 -6.71
CA VAL A 290 -4.95 2.06 -6.94
C VAL A 290 -6.15 2.00 -7.89
N GLU A 291 -7.15 2.85 -7.71
CA GLU A 291 -8.29 2.96 -8.65
C GLU A 291 -7.81 3.26 -10.07
N ASN A 292 -6.92 4.23 -10.22
CA ASN A 292 -6.37 4.57 -11.53
C ASN A 292 -5.63 3.38 -12.16
N GLU A 293 -4.84 2.62 -11.39
CA GLU A 293 -4.18 1.41 -11.87
C GLU A 293 -5.19 0.32 -12.28
N ILE A 294 -6.28 0.16 -11.51
CA ILE A 294 -7.36 -0.77 -11.87
C ILE A 294 -8.00 -0.33 -13.21
N HIS A 295 -8.33 0.94 -13.37
CA HIS A 295 -8.90 1.46 -14.62
C HIS A 295 -7.94 1.30 -15.81
N VAL A 296 -6.65 1.58 -15.63
CA VAL A 296 -5.63 1.36 -16.66
C VAL A 296 -5.52 -0.12 -17.00
N GLY A 297 -5.48 -1.00 -15.99
CA GLY A 297 -5.44 -2.45 -16.18
C GLY A 297 -6.67 -2.99 -16.91
N ILE A 298 -7.87 -2.55 -16.53
CA ILE A 298 -9.13 -2.90 -17.19
C ILE A 298 -9.11 -2.42 -18.65
N ASN A 299 -8.72 -1.19 -18.89
CA ASN A 299 -8.62 -0.63 -20.25
C ASN A 299 -7.61 -1.40 -21.10
N ALA A 300 -6.43 -1.72 -20.55
CA ALA A 300 -5.42 -2.51 -21.24
C ALA A 300 -5.90 -3.94 -21.53
N MET A 301 -6.63 -4.57 -20.61
CA MET A 301 -7.21 -5.90 -20.80
C MET A 301 -8.36 -5.87 -21.81
N THR A 302 -9.19 -4.83 -21.77
CA THR A 302 -10.26 -4.62 -22.77
C THR A 302 -9.68 -4.36 -24.14
N ALA A 303 -8.60 -3.60 -24.21
CA ALA A 303 -7.84 -3.39 -25.45
C ALA A 303 -7.22 -4.68 -25.98
N ALA A 304 -6.62 -5.51 -25.10
CA ALA A 304 -6.03 -6.81 -25.48
C ALA A 304 -7.08 -7.85 -25.92
N THR A 305 -8.29 -7.81 -25.31
CA THR A 305 -9.43 -8.65 -25.75
C THR A 305 -10.12 -8.07 -26.97
N SER A 306 -10.05 -6.78 -27.19
CA SER A 306 -10.56 -6.08 -28.38
C SER A 306 -9.52 -5.94 -29.48
N SER A 307 -8.60 -6.91 -29.66
CA SER A 307 -7.93 -7.12 -30.95
C SER A 307 -8.95 -7.53 -32.04
N ARG A 308 -10.18 -7.06 -31.91
CA ARG A 308 -11.20 -7.13 -32.93
C ARG A 308 -10.87 -6.04 -33.93
N THR A 309 -10.44 -6.45 -35.09
CA THR A 309 -10.52 -5.60 -36.29
C THR A 309 -11.87 -4.91 -36.28
N PRO A 310 -11.92 -3.58 -36.37
CA PRO A 310 -13.19 -2.86 -36.42
C PRO A 310 -14.09 -3.48 -37.49
N LYS A 311 -15.33 -3.78 -37.16
CA LYS A 311 -16.27 -4.31 -38.14
C LYS A 311 -16.62 -3.17 -39.11
N MET A 312 -16.54 -3.46 -40.40
CA MET A 312 -16.95 -2.50 -41.44
C MET A 312 -18.41 -2.12 -41.20
N PRO A 313 -18.71 -0.83 -40.97
CA PRO A 313 -20.07 -0.34 -40.87
C PRO A 313 -20.85 -0.57 -42.15
N LYS A 314 -22.11 -0.90 -42.04
CA LYS A 314 -22.97 -1.15 -43.26
C LYS A 314 -23.03 0.01 -44.20
N CYS A 315 -22.94 1.25 -43.70
CA CYS A 315 -22.95 2.48 -44.47
C CYS A 315 -21.63 2.81 -45.18
N TYR A 316 -20.52 2.17 -44.78
CA TYR A 316 -19.17 2.50 -45.23
C TYR A 316 -18.97 2.31 -46.76
N PRO A 317 -19.44 1.22 -47.39
CA PRO A 317 -19.32 1.05 -48.84
C PRO A 317 -20.04 2.11 -49.64
N ASP A 318 -21.18 2.59 -49.14
CA ASP A 318 -21.98 3.62 -49.81
C ASP A 318 -21.30 5.00 -49.66
N LEU A 319 -20.70 5.31 -48.51
CA LEU A 319 -19.90 6.51 -48.30
C LEU A 319 -18.69 6.56 -49.25
N LYS A 320 -18.01 5.46 -49.49
CA LYS A 320 -16.91 5.38 -50.45
C LYS A 320 -17.35 5.61 -51.93
N ARG A 321 -18.61 5.35 -52.22
CA ARG A 321 -19.18 5.50 -53.58
C ARG A 321 -19.82 6.86 -53.81
N CYS A 322 -19.87 7.78 -52.86
CA CYS A 322 -20.40 9.10 -53.04
C CYS A 322 -19.68 9.82 -54.19
N PRO A 323 -20.41 10.28 -55.21
CA PRO A 323 -19.80 10.80 -56.43
C PRO A 323 -19.11 12.17 -56.26
N ASP A 324 -19.53 12.93 -55.27
CA ASP A 324 -18.99 14.24 -54.97
C ASP A 324 -19.11 14.61 -53.49
N MET A 325 -18.53 15.74 -53.13
CA MET A 325 -18.51 16.22 -51.75
C MET A 325 -19.92 16.54 -51.22
N THR A 326 -20.83 17.03 -52.06
CA THR A 326 -22.19 17.37 -51.66
C THR A 326 -23.00 16.13 -51.31
N ALA A 327 -22.86 15.08 -52.09
CA ALA A 327 -23.47 13.78 -51.82
C ALA A 327 -22.92 13.16 -50.52
N LEU A 328 -21.62 13.26 -50.29
CA LEU A 328 -20.98 12.81 -49.07
C LEU A 328 -21.51 13.56 -47.85
N GLN A 329 -21.55 14.89 -47.92
CA GLN A 329 -22.08 15.71 -46.80
C GLN A 329 -23.54 15.42 -46.51
N THR A 330 -24.35 15.17 -47.51
CA THR A 330 -25.77 14.83 -47.35
C THR A 330 -25.94 13.48 -46.72
N TYR A 331 -25.11 12.48 -47.10
CA TYR A 331 -25.13 11.16 -46.54
C TYR A 331 -24.73 11.14 -45.06
N VAL A 332 -23.60 11.78 -44.75
CA VAL A 332 -23.07 11.91 -43.38
C VAL A 332 -24.06 12.69 -42.49
N ALA A 333 -24.83 13.65 -43.07
CA ALA A 333 -25.87 14.40 -42.35
C ALA A 333 -27.03 13.52 -41.85
N GLY A 334 -27.30 12.41 -42.50
CA GLY A 334 -28.36 11.46 -42.13
C GLY A 334 -27.94 10.35 -41.17
N MET A 335 -26.64 10.25 -40.83
CA MET A 335 -26.12 9.23 -39.97
C MET A 335 -26.34 9.54 -38.48
N ASN A 336 -26.58 8.51 -37.68
CA ASN A 336 -26.65 8.64 -36.23
C ASN A 336 -25.23 8.62 -35.59
N GLU A 337 -25.13 9.03 -34.33
CA GLU A 337 -23.85 9.11 -33.60
C GLU A 337 -23.05 7.79 -33.55
N ALA A 338 -23.73 6.64 -33.40
CA ALA A 338 -23.09 5.34 -33.36
C ALA A 338 -22.51 4.96 -34.74
N GLU A 339 -23.23 5.27 -35.83
CA GLU A 339 -22.77 5.05 -37.20
C GLU A 339 -21.59 5.96 -37.53
N LEU A 340 -21.63 7.23 -37.11
CA LEU A 340 -20.54 8.18 -37.29
C LEU A 340 -19.29 7.72 -36.55
N SER A 341 -19.42 7.32 -35.29
CA SER A 341 -18.32 6.83 -34.44
C SER A 341 -17.67 5.58 -35.06
N ALA A 342 -18.45 4.54 -35.36
CA ALA A 342 -17.94 3.32 -35.96
C ALA A 342 -17.30 3.54 -37.35
N THR A 343 -17.87 4.48 -38.13
CA THR A 343 -17.33 4.81 -39.44
C THR A 343 -15.98 5.52 -39.37
N LEU A 344 -15.81 6.43 -38.41
CA LEU A 344 -14.56 7.13 -38.17
C LEU A 344 -13.44 6.14 -37.84
N VAL A 345 -13.70 5.25 -36.86
CA VAL A 345 -12.73 4.21 -36.42
C VAL A 345 -12.37 3.30 -37.58
N TYR A 346 -13.35 2.84 -38.34
CA TYR A 346 -13.11 1.93 -39.45
C TYR A 346 -12.34 2.63 -40.62
N ALA A 347 -12.64 3.87 -40.91
CA ALA A 347 -11.96 4.63 -41.97
C ALA A 347 -10.46 4.83 -41.62
N ILE A 348 -10.15 5.06 -40.36
CA ILE A 348 -8.77 5.18 -39.88
C ILE A 348 -8.08 3.82 -39.91
N TYR A 349 -8.75 2.76 -39.44
CA TYR A 349 -8.23 1.41 -39.48
C TYR A 349 -7.88 0.88 -40.88
N GLU A 350 -8.77 1.15 -41.86
CA GLU A 350 -8.59 0.75 -43.26
C GLU A 350 -7.50 1.55 -43.97
N LYS A 351 -6.95 2.58 -43.35
CA LYS A 351 -5.99 3.53 -43.97
C LYS A 351 -6.54 4.11 -45.29
N THR A 352 -7.78 4.60 -45.23
CA THR A 352 -8.42 5.12 -46.44
C THR A 352 -7.71 6.36 -46.94
N ASP A 353 -7.43 6.41 -48.24
CA ASP A 353 -6.84 7.59 -48.92
C ASP A 353 -7.83 8.75 -49.05
N ASN A 354 -9.10 8.57 -48.63
CA ASN A 354 -10.13 9.58 -48.74
C ASN A 354 -10.15 10.49 -47.50
N ALA A 355 -9.21 11.44 -47.46
CA ALA A 355 -9.12 12.44 -46.39
C ALA A 355 -10.42 13.24 -46.20
N ASN A 356 -11.17 13.49 -47.32
CA ASN A 356 -12.45 14.18 -47.26
C ASN A 356 -13.51 13.39 -46.48
N LEU A 357 -13.55 12.07 -46.65
CA LEU A 357 -14.47 11.22 -45.88
C LEU A 357 -14.18 11.30 -44.37
N ILE A 358 -12.91 11.16 -43.97
CA ILE A 358 -12.50 11.29 -42.59
C ILE A 358 -12.87 12.65 -42.03
N GLN A 359 -12.58 13.72 -42.76
CA GLN A 359 -12.87 15.09 -42.33
C GLN A 359 -14.36 15.35 -42.15
N GLN A 360 -15.22 14.89 -43.08
CA GLN A 360 -16.66 15.10 -42.99
C GLN A 360 -17.30 14.28 -41.85
N VAL A 361 -16.84 13.07 -41.64
CA VAL A 361 -17.30 12.22 -40.51
C VAL A 361 -16.83 12.83 -39.19
N ALA A 362 -15.55 13.16 -39.06
CA ALA A 362 -14.97 13.74 -37.85
C ALA A 362 -15.61 15.07 -37.46
N ALA A 363 -15.97 15.91 -38.44
CA ALA A 363 -16.63 17.19 -38.20
C ALA A 363 -18.02 17.06 -37.56
N ARG A 364 -18.67 15.91 -37.71
CA ARG A 364 -20.04 15.66 -37.21
C ARG A 364 -20.13 14.77 -35.98
N VAL A 365 -19.13 13.96 -35.70
CA VAL A 365 -19.10 13.14 -34.49
C VAL A 365 -19.02 14.07 -33.28
N SER A 366 -20.05 14.09 -32.45
CA SER A 366 -20.08 14.88 -31.22
C SER A 366 -19.71 14.04 -29.99
N LYS A 367 -19.91 12.72 -30.07
CA LYS A 367 -19.61 11.78 -29.01
C LYS A 367 -19.13 10.44 -29.60
N ILE A 368 -17.96 10.01 -29.22
CA ILE A 368 -17.46 8.67 -29.57
C ILE A 368 -17.91 7.67 -28.52
N ALA A 369 -18.40 6.50 -28.95
CA ALA A 369 -18.71 5.42 -28.01
C ALA A 369 -17.44 4.96 -27.27
N PRO A 370 -17.50 4.57 -25.98
CA PRO A 370 -16.31 4.16 -25.21
C PRO A 370 -15.50 3.05 -25.89
N GLU A 371 -16.19 2.10 -26.52
CA GLU A 371 -15.55 0.99 -27.26
C GLU A 371 -14.78 1.49 -28.48
N ASP A 372 -15.36 2.41 -29.24
CA ASP A 372 -14.75 3.03 -30.42
C ASP A 372 -13.59 3.96 -30.04
N MET A 373 -13.69 4.66 -28.91
CA MET A 373 -12.59 5.48 -28.38
C MET A 373 -11.38 4.62 -28.03
N THR A 374 -11.60 3.46 -27.38
CA THR A 374 -10.53 2.52 -27.04
C THR A 374 -9.84 1.97 -28.30
N MET A 375 -10.63 1.62 -29.34
CA MET A 375 -10.08 1.19 -30.63
C MET A 375 -9.27 2.30 -31.30
N LEU A 376 -9.77 3.52 -31.28
CA LEU A 376 -9.11 4.68 -31.84
C LEU A 376 -7.76 4.94 -31.19
N MET A 377 -7.71 4.91 -29.85
CA MET A 377 -6.47 5.08 -29.08
C MET A 377 -5.45 3.96 -29.38
N ASN A 378 -5.90 2.73 -29.51
CA ASN A 378 -5.01 1.61 -29.89
C ASN A 378 -4.46 1.76 -31.30
N LEU A 379 -5.24 2.25 -32.24
CA LEU A 379 -4.76 2.52 -33.60
C LEU A 379 -3.71 3.64 -33.63
N ILE A 380 -3.87 4.67 -32.81
CA ILE A 380 -2.95 5.80 -32.69
C ILE A 380 -1.60 5.40 -32.09
N THR A 381 -1.62 4.52 -31.10
CA THR A 381 -0.40 4.06 -30.42
C THR A 381 0.33 2.93 -31.12
N SER A 382 -0.26 2.35 -32.19
CA SER A 382 0.38 1.30 -32.97
C SER A 382 1.46 1.85 -33.91
N GLU A 383 2.59 1.11 -34.06
CA GLU A 383 3.66 1.48 -35.01
C GLU A 383 3.22 1.48 -36.48
N GLU A 384 2.08 0.84 -36.78
CA GLU A 384 1.50 0.76 -38.11
C GLU A 384 0.64 1.97 -38.52
N TYR A 385 0.57 2.97 -37.63
CA TYR A 385 -0.32 4.09 -37.75
C TYR A 385 0.16 5.13 -38.82
N ASP A 386 -0.78 5.55 -39.70
CA ASP A 386 -0.52 6.58 -40.70
C ASP A 386 -0.75 7.99 -40.11
N LYS A 387 0.34 8.68 -39.83
CA LYS A 387 0.31 10.03 -39.23
C LYS A 387 -0.47 11.05 -40.09
N GLU A 388 -0.46 10.97 -41.43
CA GLU A 388 -1.08 11.94 -42.31
C GLU A 388 -2.61 12.01 -42.17
N ASN A 389 -3.25 10.86 -42.07
CA ASN A 389 -4.70 10.77 -41.87
C ASN A 389 -5.15 11.27 -40.49
N TRP A 390 -4.30 11.12 -39.50
CA TRP A 390 -4.57 11.58 -38.14
C TRP A 390 -4.38 13.08 -37.96
N GLU A 391 -3.34 13.66 -38.54
CA GLU A 391 -3.14 15.10 -38.57
C GLU A 391 -4.35 15.81 -39.22
N THR A 392 -4.99 15.17 -40.16
CA THR A 392 -6.25 15.68 -40.78
C THR A 392 -7.40 15.70 -39.75
N VAL A 393 -7.52 14.74 -38.88
CA VAL A 393 -8.53 14.69 -37.80
C VAL A 393 -8.20 15.70 -36.69
N LEU A 394 -6.96 15.79 -36.27
CA LEU A 394 -6.49 16.72 -35.23
C LEU A 394 -6.63 18.17 -35.68
N ASN A 395 -6.25 18.46 -36.92
CA ASN A 395 -6.30 19.82 -37.50
C ASN A 395 -7.71 20.23 -37.93
N SER A 396 -8.71 19.35 -37.86
CA SER A 396 -10.09 19.68 -38.24
C SER A 396 -10.79 20.68 -37.33
N GLY A 397 -10.18 21.06 -36.20
CA GLY A 397 -10.77 22.00 -35.21
C GLY A 397 -12.05 21.50 -34.54
N THR A 398 -12.32 20.21 -34.63
CA THR A 398 -13.51 19.58 -34.05
C THR A 398 -13.35 19.35 -32.56
N LYS A 399 -14.46 19.19 -31.82
CA LYS A 399 -14.43 18.83 -30.38
C LYS A 399 -13.63 17.55 -30.10
N ILE A 400 -13.57 16.65 -31.07
CA ILE A 400 -12.84 15.39 -30.99
C ILE A 400 -11.34 15.63 -31.21
N GLY A 401 -10.96 16.46 -32.20
CA GLY A 401 -9.56 16.84 -32.38
C GLY A 401 -8.99 17.46 -31.10
N ASN A 402 -9.72 18.39 -30.48
CA ASN A 402 -9.30 19.01 -29.22
C ASN A 402 -9.24 18.04 -28.06
N ALA A 403 -10.16 17.07 -27.95
CA ALA A 403 -10.13 16.04 -26.92
C ALA A 403 -8.94 15.08 -27.08
N LEU A 404 -8.63 14.71 -28.33
CA LEU A 404 -7.52 13.80 -28.63
C LEU A 404 -6.15 14.48 -28.49
N GLU A 405 -6.07 15.79 -28.80
CA GLU A 405 -4.87 16.59 -28.56
C GLU A 405 -4.51 16.68 -27.06
N MET A 406 -5.52 16.74 -26.19
CA MET A 406 -5.32 16.69 -24.74
C MET A 406 -4.75 15.34 -24.28
N TYR A 407 -5.05 14.22 -24.97
CA TYR A 407 -4.53 12.89 -24.64
C TYR A 407 -3.18 12.59 -25.32
N SER A 408 -2.83 13.24 -26.41
CA SER A 408 -1.53 13.04 -27.10
C SER A 408 -0.36 13.79 -26.46
N ASN A 409 -0.65 14.73 -25.54
CA ASN A 409 0.33 15.52 -24.79
C ASN A 409 0.59 14.99 -23.37
N VAL A 410 0.08 13.82 -23.00
CA VAL A 410 0.36 13.07 -21.79
C VAL A 410 1.18 11.83 -22.12
#